data_5d11886fc10fbe5c39b26d01c3e262bf
#
_entry.id   5d11886fc10fbe5c39b26d01c3e262bf
#
_cell.length_a   1.000
_cell.length_b   1.000
_cell.length_c   1.000
_cell.angle_alpha   90.00
_cell.angle_beta   90.00
_cell.angle_gamma   90.00
#
_symmetry.space_group_name_H-M   'P 1'
#
loop_
_entity.id
_entity.type
_entity.pdbx_description
1 polymer ?
#
loop_
_entity_poly.entity_id
_entity_poly.type
_entity_poly.pdbx_seq_one_letter_code
_entity_poly.pdbx_strand_id
1 'polypeptide(L)'
;MKHLYLVLLAALAGAYAPLMAQPATAYSMEVEHWHKDRIEALKAPGGWLNLVGLYWLEEGRSSFGSDPDNKIVFPAGTIAGTAGYFERKGETVRLIVADPVNITLDGKPAKDVIIFDKDSSRQPVLACGSLRWTIIKRDNKIGIRLRDLNSSLVTTFKDIDRYPVDTAWRIDAVFQPAQVPGTIAITNIIGQTSQQHSPGKLVFTVHNTRYTLDALDEGNELFIVFADATNGKTTYPSGRFLAVARPASPDNATVIDFNKAYNPPCAFTNYATCPLPPRQNVLPIDVVAGEKNFGHHTLN
;
A
#
# COMPACT_ATOMS: atom_id res chain seq x y z
N MET A 1 -12.66 -43.30 -73.73
CA MET A 1 -11.55 -42.48 -73.23
C MET A 1 -12.06 -41.76 -71.99
N LYS A 2 -11.72 -42.22 -70.80
CA LYS A 2 -12.10 -41.65 -69.53
C LYS A 2 -10.84 -41.07 -68.87
N HIS A 3 -10.72 -39.78 -68.72
CA HIS A 3 -9.62 -39.11 -68.04
C HIS A 3 -9.89 -39.06 -66.51
N LEU A 4 -9.02 -39.72 -65.79
CA LEU A 4 -8.99 -39.77 -64.31
C LEU A 4 -8.07 -38.62 -63.84
N TYR A 5 -8.66 -37.61 -63.19
CA TYR A 5 -7.89 -36.54 -62.51
C TYR A 5 -7.55 -36.96 -61.08
N LEU A 6 -6.27 -37.11 -60.84
CA LEU A 6 -5.69 -37.39 -59.53
C LEU A 6 -5.50 -36.05 -58.81
N VAL A 7 -6.28 -35.76 -57.74
CA VAL A 7 -6.11 -34.59 -56.89
C VAL A 7 -5.12 -34.97 -55.78
N LEU A 8 -3.93 -34.35 -55.83
CA LEU A 8 -2.94 -34.44 -54.75
C LEU A 8 -3.33 -33.46 -53.63
N LEU A 9 -3.78 -33.95 -52.45
CA LEU A 9 -3.89 -33.21 -51.22
C LEU A 9 -2.53 -33.11 -50.54
N ALA A 10 -1.89 -31.94 -50.58
CA ALA A 10 -0.72 -31.64 -49.79
C ALA A 10 -1.14 -31.26 -48.37
N ALA A 11 -0.88 -32.14 -47.38
CA ALA A 11 -1.07 -31.84 -45.96
C ALA A 11 0.05 -30.91 -45.47
N LEU A 12 -0.26 -29.65 -45.23
CA LEU A 12 0.61 -28.72 -44.48
C LEU A 12 0.62 -29.15 -42.99
N ALA A 13 1.62 -29.90 -42.58
CA ALA A 13 1.93 -30.10 -41.17
C ALA A 13 2.60 -28.81 -40.63
N GLY A 14 1.82 -27.92 -40.01
CA GLY A 14 2.33 -26.79 -39.28
C GLY A 14 3.15 -27.26 -38.07
N ALA A 15 4.46 -27.11 -38.13
CA ALA A 15 5.34 -27.37 -37.00
C ALA A 15 5.04 -26.34 -35.89
N TYR A 16 4.32 -26.73 -34.84
CA TYR A 16 4.25 -26.00 -33.59
C TYR A 16 5.63 -26.06 -32.91
N ALA A 17 6.45 -25.03 -33.11
CA ALA A 17 7.65 -24.86 -32.29
C ALA A 17 7.19 -24.52 -30.85
N PRO A 18 7.64 -25.24 -29.82
CA PRO A 18 7.35 -24.85 -28.46
C PRO A 18 7.96 -23.46 -28.21
N LEU A 19 7.15 -22.55 -27.68
CA LEU A 19 7.60 -21.22 -27.25
C LEU A 19 8.55 -21.44 -26.09
N MET A 20 9.85 -21.52 -26.37
CA MET A 20 10.88 -21.61 -25.33
C MET A 20 10.88 -20.30 -24.56
N ALA A 21 10.58 -20.34 -23.23
CA ALA A 21 10.71 -19.21 -22.37
C ALA A 21 12.14 -18.67 -22.45
N GLN A 22 12.29 -17.40 -22.81
CA GLN A 22 13.62 -16.78 -22.82
C GLN A 22 14.17 -16.76 -21.38
N PRO A 23 15.48 -17.01 -21.19
CA PRO A 23 16.08 -16.95 -19.86
C PRO A 23 15.88 -15.54 -19.28
N ALA A 24 15.45 -15.48 -18.02
CA ALA A 24 15.26 -14.21 -17.32
C ALA A 24 16.58 -13.43 -17.30
N THR A 25 16.51 -12.14 -17.63
CA THR A 25 17.66 -11.24 -17.52
C THR A 25 17.96 -10.97 -16.03
N ALA A 26 19.18 -10.54 -15.70
CA ALA A 26 19.55 -10.18 -14.32
C ALA A 26 18.59 -9.12 -13.76
N TYR A 27 18.16 -8.17 -14.59
CA TYR A 27 17.20 -7.15 -14.20
C TYR A 27 15.79 -7.72 -13.93
N SER A 28 15.28 -8.60 -14.76
CA SER A 28 13.99 -9.23 -14.49
C SER A 28 14.01 -10.06 -13.21
N MET A 29 15.13 -10.71 -12.90
CA MET A 29 15.31 -11.41 -11.62
C MET A 29 15.33 -10.47 -10.43
N GLU A 30 15.91 -9.26 -10.54
CA GLU A 30 15.88 -8.21 -9.52
C GLU A 30 14.42 -7.78 -9.23
N VAL A 31 13.64 -7.51 -10.28
CA VAL A 31 12.22 -7.13 -10.12
C VAL A 31 11.39 -8.26 -9.51
N GLU A 32 11.67 -9.55 -9.91
CA GLU A 32 11.04 -10.72 -9.29
C GLU A 32 11.36 -10.82 -7.79
N HIS A 33 12.61 -10.58 -7.41
CA HIS A 33 13.02 -10.61 -6.00
C HIS A 33 12.32 -9.50 -5.21
N TRP A 34 12.35 -8.27 -5.72
CA TRP A 34 11.63 -7.15 -5.15
C TRP A 34 10.13 -7.46 -4.95
N HIS A 35 9.50 -8.10 -5.94
CA HIS A 35 8.09 -8.47 -5.85
C HIS A 35 7.82 -9.51 -4.75
N LYS A 36 8.69 -10.52 -4.59
CA LYS A 36 8.60 -11.49 -3.49
C LYS A 36 8.71 -10.81 -2.13
N ASP A 37 9.70 -9.93 -1.96
CA ASP A 37 9.86 -9.16 -0.72
C ASP A 37 8.62 -8.30 -0.43
N ARG A 38 8.00 -7.73 -1.45
CA ARG A 38 6.75 -6.98 -1.38
C ARG A 38 5.60 -7.86 -0.86
N ILE A 39 5.44 -9.07 -1.39
CA ILE A 39 4.41 -10.04 -0.95
C ILE A 39 4.63 -10.43 0.52
N GLU A 40 5.87 -10.71 0.92
CA GLU A 40 6.22 -11.03 2.30
C GLU A 40 5.94 -9.85 3.25
N ALA A 41 6.30 -8.64 2.85
CA ALA A 41 6.00 -7.43 3.62
C ALA A 41 4.49 -7.20 3.82
N LEU A 42 3.66 -7.49 2.82
CA LEU A 42 2.21 -7.40 2.93
C LEU A 42 1.63 -8.39 3.95
N LYS A 43 2.20 -9.61 4.03
CA LYS A 43 1.79 -10.68 4.96
C LYS A 43 2.38 -10.53 6.36
N ALA A 44 3.45 -9.77 6.53
CA ALA A 44 4.14 -9.61 7.80
C ALA A 44 3.19 -9.09 8.91
N PRO A 45 3.49 -9.31 10.20
CA PRO A 45 2.67 -8.82 11.31
C PRO A 45 2.37 -7.31 11.27
N GLY A 46 3.26 -6.51 10.72
CA GLY A 46 3.08 -5.08 10.46
C GLY A 46 2.46 -4.77 9.09
N GLY A 47 2.23 -5.77 8.24
CA GLY A 47 1.75 -5.64 6.87
C GLY A 47 0.29 -5.18 6.75
N TRP A 48 -0.19 -5.07 5.52
CA TRP A 48 -1.51 -4.50 5.25
C TRP A 48 -2.62 -5.54 5.14
N LEU A 49 -2.30 -6.83 4.91
CA LEU A 49 -3.28 -7.88 4.76
C LEU A 49 -3.94 -8.32 6.08
N ASN A 50 -3.32 -7.99 7.20
CA ASN A 50 -3.86 -8.28 8.52
C ASN A 50 -4.62 -7.08 9.15
N LEU A 51 -4.74 -5.96 8.44
CA LEU A 51 -5.46 -4.79 8.93
C LEU A 51 -6.98 -5.01 8.79
N VAL A 52 -7.66 -5.16 9.94
CA VAL A 52 -9.07 -5.57 10.01
C VAL A 52 -9.99 -4.51 10.63
N GLY A 53 -9.45 -3.37 11.06
CA GLY A 53 -10.25 -2.30 11.63
C GLY A 53 -9.52 -0.96 11.75
N LEU A 54 -10.31 0.11 11.58
CA LEU A 54 -9.93 1.48 11.89
C LEU A 54 -11.12 2.16 12.55
N TYR A 55 -11.00 2.49 13.83
CA TYR A 55 -12.06 3.05 14.64
C TYR A 55 -11.66 4.41 15.18
N TRP A 56 -12.40 5.46 14.82
CA TRP A 56 -12.16 6.80 15.33
C TRP A 56 -12.76 6.95 16.72
N LEU A 57 -11.96 7.42 17.68
CA LEU A 57 -12.40 7.63 19.05
C LEU A 57 -13.10 8.99 19.18
N GLU A 58 -14.30 8.96 19.71
CA GLU A 58 -14.99 10.14 20.20
C GLU A 58 -14.46 10.57 21.58
N GLU A 59 -14.76 11.80 21.99
CA GLU A 59 -14.46 12.27 23.35
C GLU A 59 -15.24 11.46 24.40
N GLY A 60 -14.60 11.13 25.50
CA GLY A 60 -15.17 10.33 26.58
C GLY A 60 -14.92 8.83 26.40
N ARG A 61 -15.84 7.98 26.91
CA ARG A 61 -15.68 6.52 26.94
C ARG A 61 -16.33 5.84 25.76
N SER A 62 -15.60 4.91 25.17
CA SER A 62 -16.06 3.98 24.12
C SER A 62 -15.82 2.55 24.59
N SER A 63 -16.87 1.74 24.73
CA SER A 63 -16.72 0.31 24.99
C SER A 63 -16.14 -0.39 23.77
N PHE A 64 -15.39 -1.48 24.00
CA PHE A 64 -14.87 -2.30 22.92
C PHE A 64 -14.90 -3.79 23.27
N GLY A 65 -15.01 -4.62 22.25
CA GLY A 65 -15.06 -6.06 22.33
C GLY A 65 -15.69 -6.66 21.07
N SER A 66 -15.97 -7.96 21.06
CA SER A 66 -16.56 -8.64 19.91
C SER A 66 -18.11 -8.63 19.90
N ASP A 67 -18.74 -8.17 20.96
CA ASP A 67 -20.19 -8.01 21.03
C ASP A 67 -20.62 -6.80 20.19
N PRO A 68 -21.68 -6.92 19.36
CA PRO A 68 -22.19 -5.81 18.54
C PRO A 68 -22.72 -4.62 19.34
N ASP A 69 -23.04 -4.78 20.62
CA ASP A 69 -23.48 -3.69 21.48
C ASP A 69 -22.36 -2.72 21.93
N ASN A 70 -21.10 -3.06 21.63
CA ASN A 70 -20.01 -2.15 21.89
C ASN A 70 -20.01 -0.96 20.89
N LYS A 71 -19.51 0.19 21.33
CA LYS A 71 -19.23 1.31 20.42
C LYS A 71 -18.16 0.96 19.39
N ILE A 72 -17.19 0.13 19.78
CA ILE A 72 -16.08 -0.33 18.95
C ILE A 72 -16.15 -1.85 18.88
N VAL A 73 -16.64 -2.36 17.76
CA VAL A 73 -16.84 -3.80 17.57
C VAL A 73 -15.63 -4.41 16.88
N PHE A 74 -14.90 -5.25 17.61
CA PHE A 74 -13.79 -6.04 17.07
C PHE A 74 -14.32 -7.28 16.36
N PRO A 75 -13.54 -7.95 15.49
CA PRO A 75 -14.00 -9.12 14.77
C PRO A 75 -14.55 -10.21 15.73
N ALA A 76 -15.65 -10.82 15.34
CA ALA A 76 -16.35 -11.81 16.15
C ALA A 76 -15.43 -12.97 16.54
N GLY A 77 -15.48 -13.38 17.81
CA GLY A 77 -14.73 -14.52 18.34
C GLY A 77 -13.22 -14.27 18.56
N THR A 78 -12.72 -13.06 18.32
CA THR A 78 -11.29 -12.75 18.47
C THR A 78 -10.91 -12.22 19.86
N ILE A 79 -11.89 -11.71 20.60
CA ILE A 79 -11.77 -11.17 21.96
C ILE A 79 -13.08 -11.36 22.73
N ALA A 80 -13.10 -11.14 24.03
CA ALA A 80 -14.33 -11.19 24.84
C ALA A 80 -15.42 -10.24 24.30
N GLY A 81 -16.70 -10.58 24.56
CA GLY A 81 -17.86 -9.77 24.15
C GLY A 81 -17.68 -8.30 24.51
N THR A 82 -17.42 -8.02 25.79
CA THR A 82 -16.96 -6.72 26.27
C THR A 82 -15.55 -6.89 26.84
N ALA A 83 -14.56 -6.26 26.22
CA ALA A 83 -13.16 -6.36 26.62
C ALA A 83 -12.71 -5.17 27.49
N GLY A 84 -13.46 -4.07 27.48
CA GLY A 84 -13.15 -2.90 28.26
C GLY A 84 -13.61 -1.59 27.62
N TYR A 85 -12.87 -0.53 27.92
CA TYR A 85 -13.17 0.82 27.46
C TYR A 85 -11.90 1.53 27.01
N PHE A 86 -12.01 2.31 25.96
CA PHE A 86 -11.10 3.40 25.65
C PHE A 86 -11.70 4.71 26.17
N GLU A 87 -10.95 5.46 26.96
CA GLU A 87 -11.35 6.80 27.42
C GLU A 87 -10.46 7.84 26.77
N ARG A 88 -11.04 8.66 25.88
CA ARG A 88 -10.36 9.79 25.26
C ARG A 88 -10.65 11.07 26.04
N LYS A 89 -9.59 11.82 26.33
CA LYS A 89 -9.65 13.18 26.89
C LYS A 89 -8.69 14.07 26.10
N GLY A 90 -9.26 14.85 25.17
CA GLY A 90 -8.47 15.63 24.23
C GLY A 90 -7.52 14.76 23.40
N GLU A 91 -6.22 14.91 23.60
CA GLU A 91 -5.19 14.14 22.90
C GLU A 91 -4.58 13.02 23.77
N THR A 92 -5.24 12.62 24.83
CA THR A 92 -4.84 11.48 25.67
C THR A 92 -5.85 10.34 25.51
N VAL A 93 -5.37 9.11 25.38
CA VAL A 93 -6.19 7.90 25.36
C VAL A 93 -5.76 6.96 26.46
N ARG A 94 -6.70 6.56 27.31
CA ARG A 94 -6.54 5.57 28.37
C ARG A 94 -7.27 4.29 28.00
N LEU A 95 -6.65 3.16 28.25
CA LEU A 95 -7.25 1.83 28.20
C LEU A 95 -7.67 1.40 29.59
N ILE A 96 -8.89 0.88 29.71
CA ILE A 96 -9.43 0.24 30.93
C ILE A 96 -9.90 -1.13 30.51
N VAL A 97 -9.23 -2.19 30.97
CA VAL A 97 -9.50 -3.58 30.61
C VAL A 97 -10.49 -4.21 31.59
N ALA A 98 -11.53 -4.88 31.07
CA ALA A 98 -12.50 -5.64 31.88
C ALA A 98 -11.89 -6.96 32.35
N ASP A 99 -12.22 -7.40 33.57
CA ASP A 99 -11.87 -8.75 34.06
C ASP A 99 -12.80 -9.79 33.41
N PRO A 100 -12.31 -10.99 33.07
CA PRO A 100 -10.92 -11.50 33.18
C PRO A 100 -10.09 -11.37 31.90
N VAL A 101 -10.30 -10.32 31.09
CA VAL A 101 -9.61 -10.17 29.79
C VAL A 101 -8.11 -9.91 29.98
N ASN A 102 -7.28 -10.61 29.18
CA ASN A 102 -5.84 -10.45 29.20
C ASN A 102 -5.38 -9.63 27.98
N ILE A 103 -5.08 -8.36 28.19
CA ILE A 103 -4.48 -7.48 27.20
C ILE A 103 -3.07 -7.14 27.67
N THR A 104 -2.14 -7.09 26.73
CA THR A 104 -0.77 -6.64 27.00
C THR A 104 -0.47 -5.34 26.26
N LEU A 105 0.39 -4.51 26.87
CA LEU A 105 0.98 -3.30 26.29
C LEU A 105 2.49 -3.55 26.18
N ASP A 106 3.00 -3.64 24.96
CA ASP A 106 4.39 -4.02 24.68
C ASP A 106 4.84 -5.29 25.44
N GLY A 107 3.97 -6.29 25.45
CA GLY A 107 4.20 -7.60 26.10
C GLY A 107 3.98 -7.63 27.61
N LYS A 108 3.68 -6.52 28.29
CA LYS A 108 3.39 -6.48 29.72
C LYS A 108 1.87 -6.41 29.96
N PRO A 109 1.33 -7.09 30.98
CA PRO A 109 -0.09 -7.01 31.31
C PRO A 109 -0.56 -5.56 31.49
N ALA A 110 -1.68 -5.23 30.87
CA ALA A 110 -2.33 -3.93 30.94
C ALA A 110 -3.71 -4.06 31.59
N LYS A 111 -4.03 -3.19 32.53
CA LYS A 111 -5.34 -3.14 33.17
C LYS A 111 -5.98 -1.75 33.05
N ASP A 112 -5.25 -0.74 33.48
CA ASP A 112 -5.69 0.64 33.51
C ASP A 112 -4.45 1.52 33.24
N VAL A 113 -4.31 2.01 32.00
CA VAL A 113 -3.06 2.61 31.53
C VAL A 113 -3.30 3.63 30.42
N ILE A 114 -2.52 4.71 30.39
CA ILE A 114 -2.46 5.63 29.26
C ILE A 114 -1.69 4.95 28.13
N ILE A 115 -2.34 4.83 26.97
CA ILE A 115 -1.82 4.18 25.76
C ILE A 115 -1.45 5.16 24.66
N PHE A 116 -1.85 6.42 24.79
CA PHE A 116 -1.49 7.51 23.89
C PHE A 116 -1.53 8.83 24.64
N ASP A 117 -0.52 9.64 24.42
CA ASP A 117 -0.44 11.03 24.86
C ASP A 117 0.24 11.84 23.76
N LYS A 118 -0.19 13.11 23.56
CA LYS A 118 0.31 13.99 22.49
C LYS A 118 1.84 14.21 22.54
N ASP A 119 2.41 14.19 23.74
CA ASP A 119 3.83 14.47 23.98
C ASP A 119 4.69 13.19 23.89
N SER A 120 4.05 12.02 23.73
CA SER A 120 4.75 10.74 23.60
C SER A 120 5.16 10.48 22.16
N SER A 121 6.47 10.32 21.90
CA SER A 121 6.99 9.82 20.62
C SER A 121 6.77 8.31 20.46
N ARG A 122 6.32 7.62 21.51
CA ARG A 122 6.14 6.16 21.53
C ARG A 122 4.77 5.78 20.98
N GLN A 123 4.74 4.78 20.11
CA GLN A 123 3.52 4.13 19.65
C GLN A 123 3.46 2.71 20.23
N PRO A 124 2.91 2.52 21.43
CA PRO A 124 2.86 1.22 22.04
C PRO A 124 1.93 0.28 21.28
N VAL A 125 2.28 -1.01 21.26
CA VAL A 125 1.48 -2.07 20.65
C VAL A 125 0.69 -2.79 21.72
N LEU A 126 -0.64 -2.78 21.56
CA LEU A 126 -1.54 -3.58 22.39
C LEU A 126 -1.78 -4.94 21.72
N ALA A 127 -1.92 -6.00 22.53
CA ALA A 127 -2.14 -7.34 22.06
C ALA A 127 -3.14 -8.13 22.91
N CYS A 128 -3.98 -8.93 22.22
CA CYS A 128 -4.85 -9.93 22.81
C CYS A 128 -5.01 -11.09 21.80
N GLY A 129 -4.56 -12.29 22.14
CA GLY A 129 -4.55 -13.40 21.18
C GLY A 129 -3.84 -13.03 19.87
N SER A 130 -4.51 -13.22 18.74
CA SER A 130 -4.01 -12.81 17.41
C SER A 130 -4.12 -11.32 17.13
N LEU A 131 -4.91 -10.58 17.93
CA LEU A 131 -5.12 -9.16 17.71
C LEU A 131 -3.90 -8.32 18.12
N ARG A 132 -3.62 -7.32 17.30
CA ARG A 132 -2.63 -6.25 17.57
C ARG A 132 -3.26 -4.91 17.22
N TRP A 133 -3.11 -3.91 18.06
CA TRP A 133 -3.57 -2.57 17.71
C TRP A 133 -2.66 -1.48 18.25
N THR A 134 -2.71 -0.36 17.58
CA THR A 134 -2.00 0.87 17.94
C THR A 134 -2.95 2.05 17.84
N ILE A 135 -2.61 3.12 18.53
CA ILE A 135 -3.30 4.39 18.34
C ILE A 135 -2.67 5.12 17.16
N ILE A 136 -3.51 5.66 16.29
CA ILE A 136 -3.09 6.56 15.21
C ILE A 136 -3.70 7.93 15.40
N LYS A 137 -2.96 8.97 15.02
CA LYS A 137 -3.46 10.34 14.91
C LYS A 137 -3.43 10.76 13.44
N ARG A 138 -4.51 11.41 13.00
CA ARG A 138 -4.61 12.03 11.67
C ARG A 138 -5.29 13.39 11.87
N ASP A 139 -4.52 14.46 11.77
CA ASP A 139 -4.94 15.81 12.14
C ASP A 139 -5.53 15.86 13.55
N ASN A 140 -6.83 16.17 13.68
CA ASN A 140 -7.57 16.22 14.94
C ASN A 140 -8.27 14.89 15.31
N LYS A 141 -8.18 13.86 14.46
CA LYS A 141 -8.77 12.54 14.73
C LYS A 141 -7.75 11.62 15.39
N ILE A 142 -8.18 10.94 16.44
CA ILE A 142 -7.43 9.87 17.12
C ILE A 142 -8.23 8.59 16.94
N GLY A 143 -7.57 7.51 16.54
CA GLY A 143 -8.23 6.25 16.25
C GLY A 143 -7.40 5.04 16.61
N ILE A 144 -8.05 3.89 16.58
CA ILE A 144 -7.47 2.57 16.81
C ILE A 144 -7.30 1.89 15.47
N ARG A 145 -6.06 1.52 15.14
CA ARG A 145 -5.75 0.68 13.99
C ARG A 145 -5.58 -0.75 14.48
N LEU A 146 -6.53 -1.60 14.09
CA LEU A 146 -6.61 -3.00 14.52
C LEU A 146 -6.10 -3.93 13.43
N ARG A 147 -5.27 -4.88 13.84
CA ARG A 147 -4.76 -5.99 13.03
C ARG A 147 -5.16 -7.31 13.64
N ASP A 148 -5.45 -8.29 12.80
CA ASP A 148 -5.58 -9.69 13.19
C ASP A 148 -4.53 -10.52 12.44
N LEU A 149 -3.57 -11.07 13.16
CA LEU A 149 -2.50 -11.90 12.58
C LEU A 149 -3.03 -13.19 11.96
N ASN A 150 -4.26 -13.60 12.29
CA ASN A 150 -4.97 -14.73 11.73
C ASN A 150 -6.02 -14.31 10.69
N SER A 151 -5.95 -13.08 10.17
CA SER A 151 -6.87 -12.61 9.12
C SER A 151 -6.91 -13.60 7.96
N SER A 152 -8.13 -13.92 7.48
CA SER A 152 -8.31 -14.80 6.33
C SER A 152 -7.60 -14.28 5.07
N LEU A 153 -7.51 -12.97 4.92
CA LEU A 153 -6.81 -12.37 3.79
C LEU A 153 -5.32 -12.73 3.79
N VAL A 154 -4.65 -12.78 4.95
CA VAL A 154 -3.24 -13.21 5.04
C VAL A 154 -3.05 -14.65 4.55
N THR A 155 -4.00 -15.55 4.89
CA THR A 155 -3.91 -16.98 4.54
C THR A 155 -4.33 -17.28 3.10
N THR A 156 -5.29 -16.52 2.57
CA THR A 156 -5.82 -16.73 1.20
C THR A 156 -5.08 -15.94 0.13
N PHE A 157 -4.35 -14.89 0.52
CA PHE A 157 -3.59 -14.08 -0.40
C PHE A 157 -2.44 -14.86 -1.04
N LYS A 158 -2.39 -14.87 -2.35
CA LYS A 158 -1.37 -15.59 -3.12
C LYS A 158 -0.36 -14.64 -3.73
N ASP A 159 -0.84 -13.69 -4.53
CA ASP A 159 0.00 -12.82 -5.35
C ASP A 159 -0.78 -11.56 -5.77
N ILE A 160 -0.10 -10.62 -6.40
CA ILE A 160 -0.67 -9.44 -7.05
C ILE A 160 -0.35 -9.53 -8.54
N ASP A 161 -1.40 -9.46 -9.36
CA ASP A 161 -1.22 -9.35 -10.80
C ASP A 161 -0.39 -8.11 -11.15
N ARG A 162 0.51 -8.26 -12.08
CA ARG A 162 1.39 -7.21 -12.58
C ARG A 162 1.62 -7.31 -14.08
N TYR A 163 2.08 -6.25 -14.67
CA TYR A 163 2.54 -6.30 -16.05
C TYR A 163 3.84 -7.12 -16.16
N PRO A 164 4.11 -7.71 -17.33
CA PRO A 164 5.43 -8.28 -17.61
C PRO A 164 6.52 -7.21 -17.41
N VAL A 165 7.69 -7.65 -16.92
CA VAL A 165 8.83 -6.74 -16.74
C VAL A 165 9.30 -6.25 -18.10
N ASP A 166 9.34 -4.93 -18.27
CA ASP A 166 9.80 -4.27 -19.50
C ASP A 166 10.84 -3.20 -19.15
N THR A 167 12.04 -3.34 -19.71
CA THR A 167 13.15 -2.40 -19.50
C THR A 167 12.87 -1.00 -20.00
N ALA A 168 11.92 -0.80 -20.92
CA ALA A 168 11.49 0.51 -21.39
C ALA A 168 10.84 1.35 -20.27
N TRP A 169 10.33 0.70 -19.23
CA TRP A 169 9.77 1.36 -18.05
C TRP A 169 10.75 1.53 -16.88
N ARG A 170 12.02 1.22 -17.09
CA ARG A 170 13.13 1.58 -16.22
C ARG A 170 13.84 2.79 -16.82
N ILE A 171 13.48 3.98 -16.38
CA ILE A 171 13.72 5.25 -17.08
C ILE A 171 14.76 6.08 -16.32
N ASP A 172 15.78 6.54 -17.03
CA ASP A 172 16.74 7.52 -16.49
C ASP A 172 16.01 8.82 -16.17
N ALA A 173 16.29 9.37 -15.00
CA ALA A 173 15.69 10.59 -14.49
C ALA A 173 16.72 11.49 -13.83
N VAL A 174 16.39 12.76 -13.72
CA VAL A 174 17.16 13.74 -12.97
C VAL A 174 16.29 14.26 -11.83
N PHE A 175 16.79 14.17 -10.63
CA PHE A 175 16.18 14.84 -9.49
C PHE A 175 16.50 16.32 -9.52
N GLN A 176 15.47 17.15 -9.54
CA GLN A 176 15.59 18.59 -9.38
C GLN A 176 15.24 18.99 -7.96
N PRO A 177 16.22 19.29 -7.10
CA PRO A 177 15.96 19.78 -5.75
C PRO A 177 15.12 21.05 -5.78
N ALA A 178 14.23 21.22 -4.81
CA ALA A 178 13.55 22.48 -4.61
C ALA A 178 14.57 23.57 -4.20
N GLN A 179 14.46 24.74 -4.80
CA GLN A 179 15.36 25.87 -4.45
C GLN A 179 15.16 26.34 -3.01
N VAL A 180 13.94 26.21 -2.50
CA VAL A 180 13.56 26.46 -1.11
C VAL A 180 12.83 25.21 -0.62
N PRO A 181 13.15 24.68 0.57
CA PRO A 181 12.40 23.57 1.14
C PRO A 181 10.91 23.88 1.09
N GLY A 182 10.17 23.06 0.36
CA GLY A 182 8.76 23.29 0.09
C GLY A 182 7.88 22.17 0.65
N THR A 183 6.60 22.43 0.63
CA THR A 183 5.58 21.42 0.93
C THR A 183 4.63 21.29 -0.25
N ILE A 184 4.06 20.12 -0.41
CA ILE A 184 2.94 19.88 -1.32
C ILE A 184 1.72 19.44 -0.54
N ALA A 185 0.56 19.92 -0.96
CA ALA A 185 -0.70 19.51 -0.36
C ALA A 185 -1.05 18.08 -0.82
N ILE A 186 -1.14 17.16 0.12
CA ILE A 186 -1.55 15.78 -0.12
C ILE A 186 -2.89 15.53 0.56
N THR A 187 -3.89 15.17 -0.23
CA THR A 187 -5.20 14.75 0.27
C THR A 187 -5.20 13.22 0.40
N ASN A 188 -5.72 12.69 1.50
CA ASN A 188 -5.90 11.25 1.67
C ASN A 188 -7.31 10.80 1.26
N ILE A 189 -7.53 9.49 1.20
CA ILE A 189 -8.80 8.89 0.74
C ILE A 189 -10.01 9.25 1.62
N ILE A 190 -9.80 9.69 2.87
CA ILE A 190 -10.86 10.18 3.77
C ILE A 190 -11.05 11.69 3.72
N GLY A 191 -10.50 12.37 2.69
CA GLY A 191 -10.70 13.77 2.41
C GLY A 191 -9.88 14.76 3.26
N GLN A 192 -8.94 14.30 4.06
CA GLN A 192 -8.05 15.16 4.83
C GLN A 192 -6.86 15.60 3.98
N THR A 193 -6.53 16.90 4.02
CA THR A 193 -5.39 17.46 3.30
C THR A 193 -4.35 17.95 4.31
N SER A 194 -3.11 17.51 4.11
CA SER A 194 -1.96 17.94 4.92
C SER A 194 -0.82 18.42 4.04
N GLN A 195 0.00 19.33 4.55
CA GLN A 195 1.22 19.77 3.89
C GLN A 195 2.33 18.76 4.19
N GLN A 196 2.86 18.13 3.13
CA GLN A 196 3.93 17.14 3.22
C GLN A 196 5.21 17.75 2.68
N HIS A 197 6.35 17.49 3.33
CA HIS A 197 7.65 17.96 2.87
C HIS A 197 7.99 17.38 1.51
N SER A 198 8.30 18.26 0.54
CA SER A 198 8.73 17.89 -0.79
C SER A 198 10.16 18.43 -1.03
N PRO A 199 11.14 17.52 -1.19
CA PRO A 199 12.53 17.94 -1.42
C PRO A 199 12.79 18.39 -2.86
N GLY A 200 11.82 18.15 -3.78
CA GLY A 200 11.94 18.46 -5.19
C GLY A 200 11.13 17.53 -6.07
N LYS A 201 11.51 17.43 -7.33
CA LYS A 201 10.79 16.63 -8.33
C LYS A 201 11.74 15.81 -9.18
N LEU A 202 11.25 14.71 -9.71
CA LEU A 202 11.90 13.88 -10.72
C LEU A 202 11.52 14.40 -12.11
N VAL A 203 12.49 14.49 -13.00
CA VAL A 203 12.31 14.88 -14.39
C VAL A 203 12.80 13.75 -15.27
N PHE A 204 11.98 13.28 -16.19
CA PHE A 204 12.25 12.15 -17.06
C PHE A 204 11.55 12.31 -18.41
N THR A 205 11.91 11.47 -19.38
CA THR A 205 11.37 11.52 -20.74
C THR A 205 10.81 10.17 -21.15
N VAL A 206 9.58 10.17 -21.67
CA VAL A 206 8.93 8.99 -22.28
C VAL A 206 8.46 9.39 -23.68
N HIS A 207 8.79 8.59 -24.70
CA HIS A 207 8.43 8.85 -26.09
C HIS A 207 8.71 10.31 -26.54
N ASN A 208 9.90 10.81 -26.22
CA ASN A 208 10.37 12.19 -26.51
C ASN A 208 9.55 13.30 -25.79
N THR A 209 8.65 12.95 -24.88
CA THR A 209 7.91 13.92 -24.07
C THR A 209 8.46 13.96 -22.66
N ARG A 210 8.72 15.17 -22.16
CA ARG A 210 9.23 15.39 -20.82
C ARG A 210 8.11 15.44 -19.79
N TYR A 211 8.28 14.70 -18.71
CA TYR A 211 7.35 14.62 -17.57
C TYR A 211 8.05 14.96 -16.27
N THR A 212 7.24 15.30 -15.27
CA THR A 212 7.73 15.55 -13.91
C THR A 212 6.84 14.85 -12.89
N LEU A 213 7.43 14.40 -11.79
CA LEU A 213 6.73 13.88 -10.62
C LEU A 213 7.32 14.52 -9.36
N ASP A 214 6.49 15.22 -8.58
CA ASP A 214 6.89 15.75 -7.29
C ASP A 214 7.10 14.61 -6.31
N ALA A 215 8.18 14.71 -5.53
CA ALA A 215 8.58 13.70 -4.57
C ALA A 215 8.24 14.12 -3.14
N LEU A 216 7.89 13.16 -2.31
CA LEU A 216 7.83 13.29 -0.86
C LEU A 216 9.13 12.75 -0.25
N ASP A 217 9.50 13.28 0.90
CA ASP A 217 10.72 12.89 1.61
C ASP A 217 10.47 11.66 2.48
N GLU A 218 11.16 10.55 2.17
CA GLU A 218 11.22 9.35 3.02
C GLU A 218 12.67 8.97 3.37
N GLY A 219 13.44 9.96 3.77
CA GLY A 219 14.82 9.76 4.23
C GLY A 219 15.76 9.39 3.08
N ASN A 220 16.15 8.14 2.97
CA ASN A 220 17.06 7.65 1.93
C ASN A 220 16.40 7.47 0.56
N GLU A 221 15.08 7.56 0.50
CA GLU A 221 14.29 7.40 -0.71
C GLU A 221 13.41 8.63 -0.95
N LEU A 222 12.98 8.74 -2.19
CA LEU A 222 11.96 9.68 -2.66
C LEU A 222 10.67 8.87 -2.85
N PHE A 223 9.63 9.25 -2.12
CA PHE A 223 8.32 8.59 -2.24
C PHE A 223 7.45 9.32 -3.25
N ILE A 224 6.93 8.61 -4.22
CA ILE A 224 6.10 9.15 -5.30
C ILE A 224 4.69 8.57 -5.18
N VAL A 225 3.71 9.46 -5.10
CA VAL A 225 2.29 9.14 -5.23
C VAL A 225 1.86 9.66 -6.59
N PHE A 226 1.49 8.77 -7.52
CA PHE A 226 1.17 9.15 -8.89
C PHE A 226 -0.06 8.44 -9.43
N ALA A 227 -0.67 9.04 -10.45
CA ALA A 227 -1.70 8.44 -11.28
C ALA A 227 -1.28 8.47 -12.75
N ASP A 228 -1.87 7.60 -13.55
CA ASP A 228 -1.64 7.51 -14.98
C ASP A 228 -2.92 7.07 -15.71
N ALA A 229 -2.91 7.01 -17.03
CA ALA A 229 -4.09 6.72 -17.81
C ALA A 229 -4.60 5.27 -17.70
N THR A 230 -3.87 4.37 -17.03
CA THR A 230 -4.32 2.99 -16.74
C THR A 230 -5.20 2.88 -15.50
N ASN A 231 -5.23 3.92 -14.64
CA ASN A 231 -5.99 3.90 -13.40
C ASN A 231 -7.49 3.73 -13.63
N GLY A 232 -8.11 2.81 -12.88
CA GLY A 232 -9.52 2.45 -13.05
C GLY A 232 -9.81 1.54 -14.24
N LYS A 233 -8.82 1.24 -15.09
CA LYS A 233 -8.92 0.28 -16.20
C LYS A 233 -8.21 -1.03 -15.85
N THR A 234 -6.91 -0.97 -15.68
CA THR A 234 -6.04 -2.12 -15.42
C THR A 234 -5.23 -1.99 -14.13
N THR A 235 -5.06 -0.77 -13.61
CA THR A 235 -4.39 -0.49 -12.34
C THR A 235 -5.35 0.11 -11.32
N TYR A 236 -4.93 0.18 -10.06
CA TYR A 236 -5.78 0.66 -8.97
C TYR A 236 -6.32 2.07 -9.23
N PRO A 237 -7.63 2.31 -9.04
CA PRO A 237 -8.27 3.57 -9.45
C PRO A 237 -7.70 4.84 -8.83
N SER A 238 -7.25 4.74 -7.57
CA SER A 238 -6.74 5.90 -6.81
C SER A 238 -5.23 6.11 -6.96
N GLY A 239 -4.62 5.58 -8.01
CA GLY A 239 -3.19 5.73 -8.27
C GLY A 239 -2.31 4.66 -7.64
N ARG A 240 -1.01 4.79 -7.85
CA ARG A 240 0.02 3.86 -7.36
C ARG A 240 1.13 4.61 -6.66
N PHE A 241 1.94 3.85 -5.95
CA PHE A 241 3.12 4.35 -5.25
C PHE A 241 4.40 3.87 -5.93
N LEU A 242 5.47 4.62 -5.74
CA LEU A 242 6.78 4.24 -6.21
C LEU A 242 7.83 4.81 -5.26
N ALA A 243 8.82 4.01 -4.89
CA ALA A 243 10.02 4.44 -4.19
C ALA A 243 11.15 4.61 -5.21
N VAL A 244 11.86 5.73 -5.13
CA VAL A 244 12.99 6.05 -5.99
C VAL A 244 14.20 6.37 -5.12
N ALA A 245 15.33 5.73 -5.39
CA ALA A 245 16.55 5.99 -4.64
C ALA A 245 16.94 7.46 -4.75
N ARG A 246 17.26 8.09 -3.63
CA ARG A 246 17.77 9.46 -3.62
C ARG A 246 19.14 9.49 -4.31
N PRO A 247 19.34 10.38 -5.29
CA PRO A 247 20.61 10.42 -6.01
C PRO A 247 21.76 10.76 -5.07
N ALA A 248 22.85 10.03 -5.21
CA ALA A 248 24.11 10.27 -4.49
C ALA A 248 25.13 11.05 -5.32
N SER A 249 24.88 11.18 -6.63
CA SER A 249 25.81 11.84 -7.57
C SER A 249 25.55 13.34 -7.69
N PRO A 250 26.59 14.16 -8.02
CA PRO A 250 26.45 15.60 -8.14
C PRO A 250 25.54 16.08 -9.27
N ASP A 251 25.32 15.24 -10.29
CA ASP A 251 24.44 15.51 -11.42
C ASP A 251 22.97 15.18 -11.12
N ASN A 252 22.68 14.70 -9.89
CA ASN A 252 21.35 14.30 -9.45
C ASN A 252 20.70 13.22 -10.33
N ALA A 253 21.50 12.39 -11.01
CA ALA A 253 21.00 11.29 -11.81
C ALA A 253 20.41 10.19 -10.91
N THR A 254 19.27 9.66 -11.32
CA THR A 254 18.57 8.54 -10.66
C THR A 254 17.77 7.78 -11.70
N VAL A 255 17.08 6.72 -11.27
CA VAL A 255 16.25 5.87 -12.13
C VAL A 255 14.84 5.77 -11.55
N ILE A 256 13.86 6.05 -12.38
CA ILE A 256 12.46 5.73 -12.10
C ILE A 256 12.16 4.36 -12.68
N ASP A 257 11.88 3.38 -11.82
CA ASP A 257 11.56 2.01 -12.24
C ASP A 257 10.07 1.74 -12.05
N PHE A 258 9.27 2.01 -13.07
CA PHE A 258 7.82 1.77 -13.02
C PHE A 258 7.46 0.28 -12.96
N ASN A 259 8.38 -0.66 -13.25
CA ASN A 259 8.16 -2.08 -13.02
C ASN A 259 8.00 -2.40 -11.52
N LYS A 260 8.46 -1.49 -10.65
CA LYS A 260 8.28 -1.53 -9.20
C LYS A 260 7.18 -0.59 -8.71
N ALA A 261 6.32 -0.07 -9.59
CA ALA A 261 5.13 0.68 -9.17
C ALA A 261 4.13 -0.27 -8.48
N TYR A 262 3.61 0.13 -7.32
CA TYR A 262 2.82 -0.75 -6.48
C TYR A 262 1.53 -0.14 -5.95
N ASN A 263 0.58 -0.99 -5.62
CA ASN A 263 -0.71 -0.60 -5.07
C ASN A 263 -0.58 0.00 -3.67
N PRO A 264 -1.32 1.09 -3.38
CA PRO A 264 -1.42 1.61 -2.02
C PRO A 264 -2.11 0.60 -1.09
N PRO A 265 -1.92 0.71 0.23
CA PRO A 265 -2.61 -0.13 1.22
C PRO A 265 -4.12 -0.22 1.04
N CYS A 266 -4.76 0.86 0.57
CA CYS A 266 -6.21 0.92 0.33
C CYS A 266 -6.69 -0.04 -0.78
N ALA A 267 -5.80 -0.58 -1.60
CA ALA A 267 -6.14 -1.64 -2.54
C ALA A 267 -6.41 -2.99 -1.84
N PHE A 268 -5.93 -3.18 -0.61
CA PHE A 268 -6.03 -4.43 0.15
C PHE A 268 -7.01 -4.35 1.31
N THR A 269 -7.29 -3.15 1.82
CA THR A 269 -8.13 -2.96 3.01
C THR A 269 -8.81 -1.58 3.01
N ASN A 270 -10.05 -1.55 3.50
CA ASN A 270 -10.80 -0.30 3.71
C ASN A 270 -10.35 0.49 4.96
N TYR A 271 -9.40 -0.04 5.71
CA TYR A 271 -8.95 0.54 6.99
C TYR A 271 -7.66 1.34 6.88
N ALA A 272 -7.19 1.61 5.67
CA ALA A 272 -6.05 2.47 5.41
C ALA A 272 -6.48 3.90 5.06
N THR A 273 -5.58 4.88 5.29
CA THR A 273 -5.80 6.29 4.97
C THR A 273 -4.75 6.76 3.96
N CYS A 274 -4.79 6.19 2.76
CA CYS A 274 -3.76 6.38 1.75
C CYS A 274 -3.76 7.80 1.17
N PRO A 275 -2.58 8.38 0.88
CA PRO A 275 -2.48 9.59 0.10
C PRO A 275 -3.00 9.37 -1.33
N LEU A 276 -3.66 10.36 -1.88
CA LEU A 276 -4.08 10.42 -3.27
C LEU A 276 -3.04 11.18 -4.09
N PRO A 277 -2.87 10.84 -5.39
CA PRO A 277 -1.97 11.57 -6.27
C PRO A 277 -2.32 13.06 -6.34
N PRO A 278 -1.37 13.96 -6.07
CA PRO A 278 -1.59 15.37 -6.31
C PRO A 278 -1.68 15.63 -7.82
N ARG A 279 -2.36 16.71 -8.21
CA ARG A 279 -2.67 16.99 -9.64
C ARG A 279 -1.45 16.96 -10.56
N GLN A 280 -0.32 17.48 -10.09
CA GLN A 280 0.93 17.52 -10.84
C GLN A 280 1.59 16.15 -11.03
N ASN A 281 1.17 15.13 -10.28
CA ASN A 281 1.64 13.76 -10.41
C ASN A 281 0.67 12.87 -11.20
N VAL A 282 -0.20 13.46 -12.01
CA VAL A 282 -1.07 12.74 -12.93
C VAL A 282 -0.42 12.72 -14.31
N LEU A 283 0.04 11.55 -14.76
CA LEU A 283 0.65 11.35 -16.07
C LEU A 283 -0.43 11.07 -17.13
N PRO A 284 -0.48 11.83 -18.24
CA PRO A 284 -1.47 11.62 -19.30
C PRO A 284 -1.07 10.50 -20.28
N ILE A 285 -0.38 9.46 -19.78
CA ILE A 285 0.09 8.29 -20.54
C ILE A 285 -0.28 7.01 -19.82
N ASP A 286 -0.37 5.90 -20.56
CA ASP A 286 -0.57 4.57 -19.99
C ASP A 286 0.78 4.03 -19.50
N VAL A 287 0.97 3.93 -18.17
CA VAL A 287 2.14 3.29 -17.58
C VAL A 287 1.85 1.80 -17.42
N VAL A 288 2.12 1.02 -18.47
CA VAL A 288 1.84 -0.42 -18.54
C VAL A 288 2.96 -1.25 -17.88
N ALA A 289 3.29 -0.92 -16.64
CA ALA A 289 4.32 -1.55 -15.83
C ALA A 289 3.90 -1.61 -14.35
N GLY A 290 4.49 -2.49 -13.55
CA GLY A 290 4.22 -2.64 -12.12
C GLY A 290 2.93 -3.38 -11.80
N GLU A 291 2.43 -3.23 -10.58
CA GLU A 291 1.23 -3.90 -10.08
C GLU A 291 -0.03 -3.44 -10.80
N LYS A 292 -0.90 -4.41 -11.14
CA LYS A 292 -2.27 -4.19 -11.60
C LYS A 292 -3.22 -4.05 -10.42
N ASN A 293 -4.50 -3.73 -10.71
CA ASN A 293 -5.51 -3.62 -9.68
C ASN A 293 -5.69 -4.94 -8.92
N PHE A 294 -5.65 -4.87 -7.60
CA PHE A 294 -5.91 -6.01 -6.72
C PHE A 294 -7.38 -5.98 -6.27
N GLY A 295 -8.14 -6.98 -6.74
CA GLY A 295 -9.53 -7.17 -6.33
C GLY A 295 -10.52 -6.16 -6.93
N HIS A 296 -11.80 -6.43 -6.71
CA HIS A 296 -12.91 -5.53 -6.98
C HIS A 296 -13.31 -4.83 -5.67
N HIS A 297 -12.47 -3.94 -5.15
CA HIS A 297 -12.94 -3.02 -4.12
C HIS A 297 -13.76 -1.94 -4.82
N THR A 298 -15.08 -2.13 -4.86
CA THR A 298 -16.00 -1.02 -5.09
C THR A 298 -15.80 -0.03 -3.96
N LEU A 299 -15.29 1.14 -4.30
CA LEU A 299 -15.34 2.29 -3.40
C LEU A 299 -16.83 2.60 -3.21
N ASN A 300 -17.38 2.23 -2.04
CA ASN A 300 -18.71 2.66 -1.60
C ASN A 300 -18.64 4.06 -1.03
#